data_7b0797c47a9e1610ac57532b2567ff4b
#
_entry.id   7b0797c47a9e1610ac57532b2567ff4b
#
_cell.length_a   1.000
_cell.length_b   1.000
_cell.length_c   1.000
_cell.angle_alpha   90.00
_cell.angle_beta   90.00
_cell.angle_gamma   90.00
#
_symmetry.space_group_name_H-M   'P 1'
#
loop_
_entity.id
_entity.type
_entity.pdbx_description
1 polymer ?
#
loop_
_entity_poly.entity_id
_entity_poly.type
_entity_poly.pdbx_seq_one_letter_code
_entity_poly.pdbx_strand_id
1 'polypeptide(L)'
;MSAVIFDHNVETAKGRYNKLEGERKPYTDRAEKCAKYTIPMAFPKSTDSSSTNYETPYQSIGARGVNNLTSKLMLALFPPNAPFFRLALGDDVLNSLQDDTMRKQEWEEALSKIERKITSYMESHQIRTTANEALLQLIIAGNVLVFLPPAEGGMRLYRLNSYVLQRDGIGNVLEIVAKESIAYGALPQEAQSAIGEVGTVEADKAYDVYTHTYLEGDVYKSYQEVEGNIITGSEQEYPKDKSPWIPLRLKKMDGESYGRSFVDEYLGDLKVLEALSKSVAQVAAVASNIIYLVNPNAVTRISDLSKAKSGDFIRGKLEDIQVLQVNKTTDLQITESAIQQIEGRLSYAFLLNSAVQRNAERVTAEEIRYVANELEDTVGSIYSILSQEFQLPLVKRFMIQMTREGAIPDMPQGAQGVEPLIVTGIEALGRGHDLTKLDTFIRYAQVFPEAFQTSVKQGEILRQIATALGIDSSSVVKSDTEVVEEQKQTLQMQMAQQALPQVAKGAM
;
A
#
# COMPACT_ATOMS: atom_id res chain seq x y z
N MET A 1 -31.17 -0.18 15.36
CA MET A 1 -30.72 1.10 15.96
C MET A 1 -31.01 2.18 14.96
N SER A 2 -31.76 3.21 15.34
CA SER A 2 -32.14 4.32 14.47
C SER A 2 -30.89 4.98 13.92
N ALA A 3 -30.72 4.98 12.60
CA ALA A 3 -29.72 5.84 11.95
C ALA A 3 -29.97 7.27 12.45
N VAL A 4 -28.92 7.92 12.93
CA VAL A 4 -28.99 9.33 13.28
C VAL A 4 -29.34 10.06 11.99
N ILE A 5 -30.58 10.53 11.90
CA ILE A 5 -31.03 11.36 10.78
C ILE A 5 -30.28 12.67 10.92
N PHE A 6 -29.26 12.88 10.11
CA PHE A 6 -28.61 14.17 9.99
C PHE A 6 -29.58 15.11 9.27
N ASP A 7 -29.99 16.16 9.94
CA ASP A 7 -30.85 17.16 9.33
C ASP A 7 -29.98 18.08 8.45
N HIS A 8 -29.87 17.71 7.17
CA HIS A 8 -29.06 18.42 6.17
C HIS A 8 -29.52 19.86 5.94
N ASN A 9 -30.68 20.22 6.40
CA ASN A 9 -31.18 21.59 6.28
C ASN A 9 -30.62 22.52 7.37
N VAL A 10 -29.89 21.97 8.38
CA VAL A 10 -29.43 22.73 9.55
C VAL A 10 -27.90 22.82 9.65
N GLU A 11 -27.14 21.82 9.18
CA GLU A 11 -25.68 21.83 9.33
C GLU A 11 -24.97 21.82 7.96
N THR A 12 -24.08 22.79 7.74
CA THR A 12 -23.20 22.86 6.56
C THR A 12 -22.10 21.80 6.64
N ALA A 13 -21.51 21.38 5.49
CA ALA A 13 -20.39 20.47 5.46
C ALA A 13 -19.19 20.99 6.28
N LYS A 14 -18.92 22.30 6.22
CA LYS A 14 -17.94 23.00 7.06
C LYS A 14 -18.27 22.86 8.55
N GLY A 15 -19.53 23.04 8.93
CA GLY A 15 -20.00 22.88 10.32
C GLY A 15 -19.78 21.47 10.84
N ARG A 16 -20.11 20.45 10.03
CA ARG A 16 -19.86 19.04 10.35
C ARG A 16 -18.37 18.74 10.48
N TYR A 17 -17.55 19.24 9.56
CA TYR A 17 -16.09 19.08 9.63
C TYR A 17 -15.55 19.60 10.97
N ASN A 18 -15.90 20.83 11.36
CA ASN A 18 -15.43 21.44 12.59
C ASN A 18 -15.88 20.67 13.85
N LYS A 19 -17.09 20.12 13.83
CA LYS A 19 -17.63 19.30 14.94
C LYS A 19 -16.85 18.00 15.12
N LEU A 20 -16.58 17.28 14.03
CA LEU A 20 -15.86 16.02 14.05
C LEU A 20 -14.34 16.19 14.19
N GLU A 21 -13.80 17.39 13.91
CA GLU A 21 -12.38 17.69 14.06
C GLU A 21 -11.90 17.51 15.50
N GLY A 22 -12.74 17.83 16.49
CA GLY A 22 -12.43 17.62 17.89
C GLY A 22 -12.13 16.17 18.25
N GLU A 23 -12.89 15.23 17.68
CA GLU A 23 -12.68 13.78 17.86
C GLU A 23 -11.42 13.28 17.15
N ARG A 24 -11.07 13.87 16.01
CA ARG A 24 -9.87 13.54 15.23
C ARG A 24 -8.59 14.07 15.89
N LYS A 25 -8.65 15.21 16.58
CA LYS A 25 -7.48 15.93 17.09
C LYS A 25 -6.48 15.08 17.87
N PRO A 26 -6.87 14.19 18.80
CA PRO A 26 -5.91 13.33 19.50
C PRO A 26 -5.09 12.41 18.58
N TYR A 27 -5.65 12.04 17.43
CA TYR A 27 -4.99 11.18 16.43
C TYR A 27 -4.02 11.98 15.56
N THR A 28 -4.39 13.20 15.16
CA THR A 28 -3.49 14.11 14.43
C THR A 28 -2.31 14.53 15.29
N ASP A 29 -2.53 14.87 16.57
CA ASP A 29 -1.46 15.24 17.50
C ASP A 29 -0.45 14.08 17.70
N ARG A 30 -0.91 12.83 17.70
CA ARG A 30 -0.03 11.65 17.74
C ARG A 30 0.70 11.46 16.41
N ALA A 31 0.01 11.60 15.29
CA ALA A 31 0.60 11.47 13.96
C ALA A 31 1.72 12.50 13.72
N GLU A 32 1.53 13.74 14.14
CA GLU A 32 2.58 14.78 14.10
C GLU A 32 3.82 14.39 14.91
N LYS A 33 3.61 13.83 16.12
CA LYS A 33 4.71 13.35 16.96
C LYS A 33 5.43 12.16 16.31
N CYS A 34 4.69 11.22 15.74
CA CYS A 34 5.26 10.07 15.03
C CYS A 34 6.07 10.52 13.80
N ALA A 35 5.53 11.44 13.00
CA ALA A 35 6.22 12.01 11.86
C ALA A 35 7.50 12.74 12.27
N LYS A 36 7.46 13.55 13.37
CA LYS A 36 8.63 14.27 13.86
C LYS A 36 9.83 13.39 14.14
N TYR A 37 9.63 12.16 14.63
CA TYR A 37 10.71 11.22 14.95
C TYR A 37 10.97 10.17 13.86
N THR A 38 10.28 10.27 12.72
CA THR A 38 10.48 9.39 11.55
C THR A 38 10.73 10.22 10.29
N ILE A 39 9.67 10.59 9.57
CA ILE A 39 9.71 11.37 8.33
C ILE A 39 8.85 12.63 8.51
N PRO A 40 9.43 13.75 8.98
CA PRO A 40 8.64 14.95 9.30
C PRO A 40 7.80 15.48 8.14
N MET A 41 8.34 15.43 6.91
CA MET A 41 7.62 15.90 5.71
C MET A 41 6.42 15.04 5.33
N ALA A 42 6.31 13.82 5.82
CA ALA A 42 5.19 12.93 5.47
C ALA A 42 3.86 13.39 6.06
N PHE A 43 3.89 14.09 7.21
CA PHE A 43 2.70 14.60 7.86
C PHE A 43 2.87 16.08 8.24
N PRO A 44 2.71 17.02 7.28
CA PRO A 44 2.82 18.45 7.52
C PRO A 44 1.72 18.92 8.44
N LYS A 45 2.02 19.94 9.26
CA LYS A 45 1.03 20.60 10.09
C LYS A 45 0.11 21.48 9.24
N SER A 46 -1.05 21.83 9.77
CA SER A 46 -1.98 22.75 9.11
C SER A 46 -1.39 24.15 8.90
N THR A 47 -0.38 24.53 9.68
CA THR A 47 0.34 25.81 9.59
C THR A 47 1.51 25.79 8.60
N ASP A 48 1.89 24.62 8.12
CA ASP A 48 3.05 24.46 7.24
C ASP A 48 2.69 24.86 5.80
N SER A 49 3.69 25.39 5.11
CA SER A 49 3.61 25.80 3.70
C SER A 49 4.66 25.08 2.88
N SER A 50 4.63 25.26 1.58
CA SER A 50 5.66 24.71 0.66
C SER A 50 7.09 25.19 0.97
N SER A 51 7.23 26.29 1.71
CA SER A 51 8.50 26.86 2.14
C SER A 51 8.97 26.35 3.53
N THR A 52 8.16 25.55 4.22
CA THR A 52 8.52 25.05 5.56
C THR A 52 9.72 24.10 5.47
N ASN A 53 10.78 24.44 6.21
CA ASN A 53 11.95 23.58 6.34
C ASN A 53 11.75 22.58 7.48
N TYR A 54 11.74 21.30 7.16
CA TYR A 54 11.59 20.22 8.12
C TYR A 54 12.93 19.80 8.67
N GLU A 55 13.14 19.94 9.98
CA GLU A 55 14.31 19.40 10.66
C GLU A 55 14.24 17.87 10.70
N THR A 56 15.26 17.22 10.14
CA THR A 56 15.39 15.76 10.23
C THR A 56 15.92 15.34 11.59
N PRO A 57 15.45 14.20 12.15
CA PRO A 57 15.97 13.67 13.40
C PRO A 57 17.48 13.35 13.33
N TYR A 58 18.18 13.43 14.46
CA TYR A 58 19.59 13.01 14.57
C TYR A 58 19.75 11.49 14.38
N GLN A 59 18.74 10.72 14.75
CA GLN A 59 18.70 9.29 14.49
C GLN A 59 18.06 9.01 13.11
N SER A 60 18.57 8.06 12.37
CA SER A 60 18.05 7.71 11.04
C SER A 60 17.17 6.46 11.04
N ILE A 61 17.12 5.72 12.15
CA ILE A 61 16.46 4.42 12.20
C ILE A 61 14.95 4.52 12.05
N GLY A 62 14.34 5.62 12.53
CA GLY A 62 12.91 5.87 12.39
C GLY A 62 12.51 5.98 10.92
N ALA A 63 13.20 6.81 10.14
CA ALA A 63 12.93 6.97 8.72
C ALA A 63 13.24 5.68 7.92
N ARG A 64 14.39 5.04 8.19
CA ARG A 64 14.75 3.77 7.56
C ARG A 64 13.74 2.66 7.86
N GLY A 65 13.29 2.58 9.11
CA GLY A 65 12.31 1.60 9.56
C GLY A 65 10.97 1.76 8.86
N VAL A 66 10.43 2.98 8.82
CA VAL A 66 9.16 3.29 8.12
C VAL A 66 9.27 2.93 6.64
N ASN A 67 10.34 3.37 5.95
CA ASN A 67 10.52 3.08 4.53
C ASN A 67 10.66 1.57 4.26
N ASN A 68 11.39 0.83 5.11
CA ASN A 68 11.55 -0.61 4.98
C ASN A 68 10.22 -1.35 5.17
N LEU A 69 9.48 -1.02 6.22
CA LEU A 69 8.18 -1.63 6.50
C LEU A 69 7.17 -1.31 5.39
N THR A 70 7.15 -0.05 4.89
CA THR A 70 6.33 0.34 3.75
C THR A 70 6.66 -0.50 2.52
N SER A 71 7.95 -0.67 2.20
CA SER A 71 8.40 -1.44 1.04
C SER A 71 8.02 -2.91 1.15
N LYS A 72 8.14 -3.51 2.35
CA LYS A 72 7.75 -4.89 2.60
C LYS A 72 6.23 -5.09 2.49
N LEU A 73 5.44 -4.20 3.11
CA LEU A 73 3.98 -4.22 2.97
C LEU A 73 3.56 -4.03 1.51
N MET A 74 4.23 -3.13 0.78
CA MET A 74 3.97 -2.91 -0.63
C MET A 74 4.24 -4.16 -1.47
N LEU A 75 5.35 -4.87 -1.18
CA LEU A 75 5.70 -6.11 -1.86
C LEU A 75 4.69 -7.23 -1.57
N ALA A 76 4.22 -7.34 -0.34
CA ALA A 76 3.28 -8.37 0.08
C ALA A 76 1.85 -8.10 -0.41
N LEU A 77 1.37 -6.84 -0.33
CA LEU A 77 0.01 -6.48 -0.72
C LEU A 77 -0.14 -6.25 -2.22
N PHE A 78 0.86 -5.63 -2.86
CA PHE A 78 0.84 -5.27 -4.28
C PHE A 78 2.10 -5.75 -4.97
N PRO A 79 2.30 -7.08 -5.14
CA PRO A 79 3.49 -7.63 -5.76
C PRO A 79 3.67 -7.12 -7.20
N PRO A 80 4.92 -6.87 -7.65
CA PRO A 80 5.19 -6.57 -9.04
C PRO A 80 4.97 -7.82 -9.89
N ASN A 81 4.41 -7.66 -11.08
CA ASN A 81 4.26 -8.72 -12.09
C ASN A 81 3.43 -9.94 -11.67
N ALA A 82 2.67 -9.85 -10.57
CA ALA A 82 1.77 -10.89 -10.13
C ALA A 82 0.44 -10.27 -9.66
N PRO A 83 -0.71 -10.86 -10.01
CA PRO A 83 -1.98 -10.41 -9.45
C PRO A 83 -2.01 -10.71 -7.95
N PHE A 84 -2.42 -9.72 -7.17
CA PHE A 84 -2.60 -9.84 -5.71
C PHE A 84 -4.01 -10.28 -5.33
N PHE A 85 -4.86 -10.56 -6.31
CA PHE A 85 -6.24 -11.00 -6.15
C PHE A 85 -6.57 -12.08 -7.17
N ARG A 86 -7.64 -12.83 -6.90
CA ARG A 86 -8.25 -13.80 -7.82
C ARG A 86 -9.74 -13.54 -7.88
N LEU A 87 -10.29 -13.70 -9.06
CA LEU A 87 -11.72 -13.74 -9.26
C LEU A 87 -12.14 -15.21 -9.33
N ALA A 88 -12.98 -15.64 -8.40
CA ALA A 88 -13.49 -17.00 -8.34
C ALA A 88 -15.01 -16.98 -8.43
N LEU A 89 -15.58 -18.06 -8.92
CA LEU A 89 -17.05 -18.25 -8.89
C LEU A 89 -17.45 -18.63 -7.47
N GLY A 90 -18.58 -18.10 -7.02
CA GLY A 90 -19.18 -18.52 -5.75
C GLY A 90 -19.62 -19.99 -5.77
N ASP A 91 -19.68 -20.63 -4.60
CA ASP A 91 -20.03 -22.04 -4.47
C ASP A 91 -21.40 -22.39 -5.09
N ASP A 92 -22.38 -21.48 -5.01
CA ASP A 92 -23.70 -21.67 -5.60
C ASP A 92 -23.64 -21.82 -7.14
N VAL A 93 -22.77 -21.04 -7.76
CA VAL A 93 -22.56 -21.08 -9.22
C VAL A 93 -21.73 -22.29 -9.60
N LEU A 94 -20.69 -22.62 -8.83
CA LEU A 94 -19.90 -23.84 -9.03
C LEU A 94 -20.77 -25.09 -8.93
N ASN A 95 -21.71 -25.13 -7.99
CA ASN A 95 -22.66 -26.21 -7.83
C ASN A 95 -23.65 -26.30 -9.01
N SER A 96 -24.06 -25.16 -9.57
CA SER A 96 -24.94 -25.12 -10.74
C SER A 96 -24.25 -25.56 -12.05
N LEU A 97 -22.90 -25.50 -12.08
CA LEU A 97 -22.04 -25.84 -13.22
C LEU A 97 -21.37 -27.20 -13.08
N GLN A 98 -21.70 -28.01 -12.04
CA GLN A 98 -21.03 -29.30 -11.77
C GLN A 98 -21.07 -30.26 -12.97
N ASP A 99 -22.12 -30.21 -13.77
CA ASP A 99 -22.31 -31.11 -14.94
C ASP A 99 -21.83 -30.47 -16.26
N ASP A 100 -21.45 -29.18 -16.30
CA ASP A 100 -21.06 -28.48 -17.50
C ASP A 100 -19.60 -27.97 -17.42
N THR A 101 -18.69 -28.90 -17.68
CA THR A 101 -17.25 -28.63 -17.65
C THR A 101 -16.83 -27.56 -18.67
N MET A 102 -17.51 -27.49 -19.82
CA MET A 102 -17.21 -26.51 -20.89
C MET A 102 -17.53 -25.09 -20.42
N ARG A 103 -18.70 -24.87 -19.85
CA ARG A 103 -19.09 -23.56 -19.31
C ARG A 103 -18.18 -23.14 -18.15
N LYS A 104 -17.82 -24.06 -17.29
CA LYS A 104 -16.88 -23.75 -16.18
C LYS A 104 -15.55 -23.22 -16.73
N GLN A 105 -15.00 -23.82 -17.78
CA GLN A 105 -13.78 -23.35 -18.43
C GLN A 105 -13.93 -21.96 -19.05
N GLU A 106 -15.03 -21.70 -19.77
CA GLU A 106 -15.31 -20.38 -20.36
C GLU A 106 -15.34 -19.28 -19.29
N TRP A 107 -15.93 -19.58 -18.12
CA TRP A 107 -15.97 -18.66 -17.00
C TRP A 107 -14.59 -18.41 -16.40
N GLU A 108 -13.81 -19.45 -16.14
CA GLU A 108 -12.46 -19.34 -15.58
C GLU A 108 -11.54 -18.53 -16.53
N GLU A 109 -11.66 -18.73 -17.83
CA GLU A 109 -10.93 -17.95 -18.82
C GLU A 109 -11.38 -16.47 -18.85
N ALA A 110 -12.68 -16.20 -18.79
CA ALA A 110 -13.21 -14.84 -18.75
C ALA A 110 -12.71 -14.10 -17.49
N LEU A 111 -12.79 -14.72 -16.32
CA LEU A 111 -12.32 -14.15 -15.07
C LEU A 111 -10.81 -13.88 -15.09
N SER A 112 -10.02 -14.81 -15.65
CA SER A 112 -8.58 -14.64 -15.81
C SER A 112 -8.22 -13.48 -16.78
N LYS A 113 -9.03 -13.25 -17.83
CA LYS A 113 -8.87 -12.09 -18.72
C LYS A 113 -9.19 -10.78 -17.99
N ILE A 114 -10.20 -10.76 -17.13
CA ILE A 114 -10.56 -9.60 -16.31
C ILE A 114 -9.45 -9.30 -15.31
N GLU A 115 -8.93 -10.31 -14.60
CA GLU A 115 -7.80 -10.14 -13.64
C GLU A 115 -6.59 -9.48 -14.32
N ARG A 116 -6.21 -9.94 -15.50
CA ARG A 116 -5.10 -9.35 -16.27
C ARG A 116 -5.37 -7.91 -16.67
N LYS A 117 -6.59 -7.61 -17.11
CA LYS A 117 -6.98 -6.24 -17.46
C LYS A 117 -6.95 -5.30 -16.26
N ILE A 118 -7.46 -5.71 -15.10
CA ILE A 118 -7.40 -4.91 -13.86
C ILE A 118 -5.94 -4.66 -13.48
N THR A 119 -5.07 -5.68 -13.54
CA THR A 119 -3.65 -5.51 -13.24
C THR A 119 -2.99 -4.50 -14.18
N SER A 120 -3.24 -4.60 -15.48
CA SER A 120 -2.74 -3.63 -16.48
C SER A 120 -3.29 -2.22 -16.25
N TYR A 121 -4.57 -2.09 -15.87
CA TYR A 121 -5.20 -0.82 -15.52
C TYR A 121 -4.52 -0.16 -14.32
N MET A 122 -4.21 -0.94 -13.28
CA MET A 122 -3.50 -0.45 -12.10
C MET A 122 -2.10 0.07 -12.44
N GLU A 123 -1.38 -0.59 -13.33
CA GLU A 123 -0.05 -0.17 -13.78
C GLU A 123 -0.13 1.13 -14.58
N SER A 124 -1.05 1.23 -15.54
CA SER A 124 -1.22 2.42 -16.37
C SER A 124 -1.62 3.68 -15.57
N HIS A 125 -2.33 3.54 -14.48
CA HIS A 125 -2.77 4.64 -13.61
C HIS A 125 -1.86 4.86 -12.39
N GLN A 126 -0.68 4.24 -12.34
CA GLN A 126 0.33 4.42 -11.28
C GLN A 126 -0.22 4.15 -9.86
N ILE A 127 -1.20 3.24 -9.74
CA ILE A 127 -1.87 2.92 -8.47
C ILE A 127 -0.86 2.46 -7.40
N ARG A 128 0.20 1.75 -7.81
CA ARG A 128 1.25 1.30 -6.88
C ARG A 128 1.98 2.44 -6.19
N THR A 129 2.25 3.54 -6.89
CA THR A 129 2.92 4.72 -6.32
C THR A 129 2.05 5.35 -5.23
N THR A 130 0.77 5.53 -5.52
CA THR A 130 -0.19 6.09 -4.57
C THR A 130 -0.46 5.13 -3.41
N ALA A 131 -0.51 3.81 -3.65
CA ALA A 131 -0.64 2.80 -2.60
C ALA A 131 0.58 2.80 -1.66
N ASN A 132 1.79 3.01 -2.18
CA ASN A 132 3.00 3.14 -1.36
C ASN A 132 2.91 4.36 -0.42
N GLU A 133 2.44 5.51 -0.92
CA GLU A 133 2.18 6.69 -0.07
C GLU A 133 1.10 6.40 0.97
N ALA A 134 0.01 5.69 0.60
CA ALA A 134 -1.03 5.30 1.53
C ALA A 134 -0.49 4.45 2.68
N LEU A 135 0.35 3.44 2.38
CA LEU A 135 0.98 2.58 3.38
C LEU A 135 1.93 3.37 4.29
N LEU A 136 2.69 4.31 3.73
CA LEU A 136 3.56 5.19 4.50
C LEU A 136 2.74 6.03 5.50
N GLN A 137 1.63 6.63 5.05
CA GLN A 137 0.71 7.37 5.92
C GLN A 137 0.09 6.48 7.00
N LEU A 138 -0.30 5.26 6.66
CA LEU A 138 -0.83 4.29 7.63
C LEU A 138 0.19 3.94 8.71
N ILE A 139 1.45 3.71 8.36
CA ILE A 139 2.50 3.38 9.33
C ILE A 139 2.75 4.55 10.27
N ILE A 140 2.79 5.79 9.77
CA ILE A 140 3.09 6.99 10.57
C ILE A 140 1.86 7.52 11.31
N ALA A 141 0.73 7.67 10.64
CA ALA A 141 -0.48 8.32 11.17
C ALA A 141 -1.57 7.32 11.58
N GLY A 142 -1.49 6.06 11.16
CA GLY A 142 -2.48 5.03 11.42
C GLY A 142 -3.75 5.12 10.58
N ASN A 143 -3.89 6.19 9.80
CA ASN A 143 -5.11 6.50 9.04
C ASN A 143 -4.78 7.18 7.73
N VAL A 144 -5.52 6.86 6.69
CA VAL A 144 -5.53 7.55 5.40
C VAL A 144 -6.87 7.33 4.71
N LEU A 145 -7.37 8.33 4.01
CA LEU A 145 -8.57 8.21 3.20
C LEU A 145 -8.18 8.11 1.72
N VAL A 146 -8.61 7.04 1.08
CA VAL A 146 -8.40 6.81 -0.35
C VAL A 146 -9.67 7.18 -1.09
N PHE A 147 -9.54 7.87 -2.21
CA PHE A 147 -10.61 8.22 -3.12
C PHE A 147 -10.31 7.71 -4.53
N LEU A 148 -11.22 6.94 -5.09
CA LEU A 148 -11.18 6.50 -6.48
C LEU A 148 -12.31 7.19 -7.24
N PRO A 149 -12.01 8.20 -8.09
CA PRO A 149 -13.02 8.95 -8.84
C PRO A 149 -13.96 8.02 -9.62
N PRO A 150 -15.25 8.36 -9.73
CA PRO A 150 -16.20 7.56 -10.51
C PRO A 150 -15.93 7.52 -12.01
N ALA A 151 -15.34 8.58 -12.54
CA ALA A 151 -14.93 8.72 -13.94
C ALA A 151 -13.46 9.09 -13.97
N GLU A 152 -12.75 8.69 -15.00
CA GLU A 152 -11.35 8.94 -15.33
C GLU A 152 -10.42 9.38 -14.15
N GLY A 153 -9.33 8.71 -13.98
CA GLY A 153 -8.29 9.15 -13.08
C GLY A 153 -7.89 8.10 -12.05
N GLY A 154 -6.65 8.20 -11.65
CA GLY A 154 -6.03 7.32 -10.68
C GLY A 154 -6.60 7.47 -9.26
N MET A 155 -5.93 6.87 -8.34
CA MET A 155 -6.23 6.92 -6.91
C MET A 155 -5.72 8.22 -6.30
N ARG A 156 -6.54 8.91 -5.50
CA ARG A 156 -6.17 10.10 -4.71
C ARG A 156 -6.13 9.75 -3.23
N LEU A 157 -5.26 10.45 -2.50
CA LEU A 157 -5.11 10.28 -1.05
C LEU A 157 -5.42 11.57 -0.31
N TYR A 158 -6.10 11.39 0.82
CA TYR A 158 -6.32 12.44 1.81
C TYR A 158 -5.63 12.02 3.11
N ARG A 159 -4.71 12.86 3.57
CA ARG A 159 -4.02 12.67 4.85
C ARG A 159 -4.99 12.88 6.01
N LEU A 160 -4.68 12.33 7.17
CA LEU A 160 -5.56 12.42 8.34
C LEU A 160 -5.94 13.87 8.72
N ASN A 161 -5.12 14.85 8.45
CA ASN A 161 -5.41 16.26 8.69
C ASN A 161 -6.39 16.90 7.69
N SER A 162 -6.67 16.22 6.55
CA SER A 162 -7.51 16.74 5.46
C SER A 162 -8.93 16.17 5.46
N TYR A 163 -9.29 15.26 6.36
CA TYR A 163 -10.63 14.71 6.43
C TYR A 163 -11.04 14.38 7.85
N VAL A 164 -12.33 14.30 8.06
CA VAL A 164 -12.96 13.78 9.27
C VAL A 164 -13.92 12.65 8.90
N LEU A 165 -14.13 11.72 9.82
CA LEU A 165 -15.08 10.64 9.62
C LEU A 165 -15.72 10.21 10.94
N GLN A 166 -16.89 9.59 10.82
CA GLN A 166 -17.60 8.95 11.91
C GLN A 166 -17.95 7.51 11.53
N ARG A 167 -17.82 6.59 12.49
CA ARG A 167 -18.18 5.19 12.33
C ARG A 167 -19.21 4.77 13.38
N ASP A 168 -19.95 3.71 13.07
CA ASP A 168 -20.80 3.04 14.07
C ASP A 168 -19.97 2.14 14.99
N GLY A 169 -20.62 1.57 16.02
CA GLY A 169 -19.97 0.67 16.98
C GLY A 169 -19.39 -0.61 16.37
N ILE A 170 -19.81 -1.00 15.16
CA ILE A 170 -19.31 -2.18 14.44
C ILE A 170 -18.13 -1.79 13.54
N GLY A 171 -17.99 -0.50 13.25
CA GLY A 171 -16.92 0.07 12.43
C GLY A 171 -17.34 0.43 11.00
N ASN A 172 -18.64 0.37 10.66
CA ASN A 172 -19.14 0.87 9.38
C ASN A 172 -19.01 2.40 9.33
N VAL A 173 -18.69 2.90 8.17
CA VAL A 173 -18.60 4.35 7.94
C VAL A 173 -19.99 4.94 7.84
N LEU A 174 -20.28 5.92 8.67
CA LEU A 174 -21.55 6.67 8.65
C LEU A 174 -21.40 7.96 7.87
N GLU A 175 -20.27 8.65 8.04
CA GLU A 175 -20.05 9.98 7.50
C GLU A 175 -18.56 10.21 7.24
N ILE A 176 -18.25 10.92 6.14
CA ILE A 176 -16.92 11.40 5.78
C ILE A 176 -17.07 12.84 5.32
N VAL A 177 -16.22 13.74 5.81
CA VAL A 177 -16.06 15.08 5.24
C VAL A 177 -14.60 15.29 4.89
N ALA A 178 -14.28 15.38 3.60
CA ALA A 178 -12.96 15.69 3.09
C ALA A 178 -12.84 17.20 2.81
N LYS A 179 -11.70 17.79 3.16
CA LYS A 179 -11.38 19.19 2.97
C LYS A 179 -10.21 19.34 2.00
N GLU A 180 -10.37 20.18 0.99
CA GLU A 180 -9.33 20.55 0.04
C GLU A 180 -9.21 22.06 -0.04
N SER A 181 -8.00 22.60 -0.01
CA SER A 181 -7.76 24.04 -0.22
C SER A 181 -7.31 24.24 -1.66
N ILE A 182 -8.11 24.92 -2.47
CA ILE A 182 -7.94 25.06 -3.92
C ILE A 182 -7.93 26.57 -4.26
N ALA A 183 -6.94 26.99 -5.08
CA ALA A 183 -6.90 28.36 -5.58
C ALA A 183 -8.14 28.66 -6.45
N TYR A 184 -8.69 29.88 -6.36
CA TYR A 184 -9.91 30.26 -7.08
C TYR A 184 -9.82 29.97 -8.59
N GLY A 185 -8.69 30.29 -9.21
CA GLY A 185 -8.48 30.06 -10.64
C GLY A 185 -8.44 28.58 -11.06
N ALA A 186 -8.24 27.66 -10.09
CA ALA A 186 -8.23 26.21 -10.32
C ALA A 186 -9.58 25.55 -9.99
N LEU A 187 -10.55 26.29 -9.45
CA LEU A 187 -11.88 25.78 -9.15
C LEU A 187 -12.71 25.61 -10.44
N PRO A 188 -13.57 24.58 -10.53
CA PRO A 188 -14.58 24.48 -11.58
C PRO A 188 -15.51 25.71 -11.60
N GLN A 189 -16.11 26.02 -12.77
CA GLN A 189 -16.98 27.18 -12.91
C GLN A 189 -18.17 27.15 -11.95
N GLU A 190 -18.71 25.98 -11.68
CA GLU A 190 -19.82 25.78 -10.75
C GLU A 190 -19.43 26.17 -9.33
N ALA A 191 -18.21 25.84 -8.91
CA ALA A 191 -17.65 26.20 -7.60
C ALA A 191 -17.35 27.70 -7.51
N GLN A 192 -16.81 28.30 -8.58
CA GLN A 192 -16.59 29.74 -8.66
C GLN A 192 -17.92 30.50 -8.57
N SER A 193 -18.96 30.02 -9.23
CA SER A 193 -20.32 30.60 -9.18
C SER A 193 -20.94 30.49 -7.78
N ALA A 194 -20.65 29.43 -7.04
CA ALA A 194 -21.13 29.23 -5.68
C ALA A 194 -20.48 30.19 -4.68
N ILE A 195 -19.26 30.68 -4.95
CA ILE A 195 -18.57 31.69 -4.15
C ILE A 195 -19.24 33.07 -4.32
N GLY A 196 -19.93 33.32 -5.45
CA GLY A 196 -20.57 34.55 -5.81
C GLY A 196 -19.64 35.58 -6.49
N GLU A 197 -20.21 36.62 -7.08
CA GLU A 197 -19.47 37.76 -7.63
C GLU A 197 -18.83 38.57 -6.48
N VAL A 198 -17.73 38.08 -5.94
CA VAL A 198 -16.90 38.86 -5.02
C VAL A 198 -16.03 39.76 -5.89
N GLY A 199 -16.24 41.08 -5.81
CA GLY A 199 -15.45 42.05 -6.56
C GLY A 199 -13.96 41.76 -6.44
N THR A 200 -13.23 41.77 -7.57
CA THR A 200 -11.78 41.51 -7.71
C THR A 200 -11.25 40.37 -6.83
N VAL A 201 -11.70 39.14 -7.11
CA VAL A 201 -11.13 37.93 -6.46
C VAL A 201 -9.76 37.70 -7.08
N GLU A 202 -8.72 37.69 -6.27
CA GLU A 202 -7.38 37.29 -6.69
C GLU A 202 -7.40 35.80 -7.09
N ALA A 203 -6.93 35.47 -8.30
CA ALA A 203 -6.94 34.13 -8.82
C ALA A 203 -6.19 33.12 -7.93
N ASP A 204 -5.21 33.62 -7.18
CA ASP A 204 -4.36 32.79 -6.29
C ASP A 204 -4.95 32.62 -4.88
N LYS A 205 -6.05 33.29 -4.55
CA LYS A 205 -6.71 33.12 -3.25
C LYS A 205 -7.27 31.71 -3.14
N ALA A 206 -6.84 30.98 -2.11
CA ALA A 206 -7.29 29.61 -1.84
C ALA A 206 -8.63 29.61 -1.09
N TYR A 207 -9.51 28.72 -1.50
CA TYR A 207 -10.80 28.45 -0.87
C TYR A 207 -10.88 27.01 -0.41
N ASP A 208 -11.47 26.79 0.75
CA ASP A 208 -11.70 25.45 1.30
C ASP A 208 -12.98 24.87 0.70
N VAL A 209 -12.81 23.80 -0.06
CA VAL A 209 -13.90 22.98 -0.61
C VAL A 209 -14.08 21.77 0.30
N TYR A 210 -15.31 21.55 0.74
CA TYR A 210 -15.69 20.43 1.58
C TYR A 210 -16.50 19.43 0.75
N THR A 211 -16.05 18.17 0.68
CA THR A 211 -16.83 17.07 0.11
C THR A 211 -17.42 16.27 1.25
N HIS A 212 -18.73 16.32 1.39
CA HIS A 212 -19.48 15.63 2.43
C HIS A 212 -20.15 14.39 1.86
N THR A 213 -19.87 13.23 2.45
CA THR A 213 -20.47 11.95 2.08
C THR A 213 -21.04 11.30 3.33
N TYR A 214 -22.31 10.93 3.33
CA TYR A 214 -23.01 10.37 4.47
C TYR A 214 -23.96 9.23 4.05
N LEU A 215 -24.17 8.29 4.98
CA LEU A 215 -25.01 7.12 4.76
C LEU A 215 -26.46 7.44 5.11
N GLU A 216 -27.37 7.29 4.14
CA GLU A 216 -28.82 7.34 4.35
C GLU A 216 -29.44 6.03 3.89
N GLY A 217 -29.87 5.21 4.83
CA GLY A 217 -30.32 3.84 4.56
C GLY A 217 -29.18 2.97 4.03
N ASP A 218 -29.30 2.51 2.78
CA ASP A 218 -28.29 1.69 2.10
C ASP A 218 -27.54 2.45 0.98
N VAL A 219 -27.65 3.79 0.96
CA VAL A 219 -27.06 4.63 -0.06
C VAL A 219 -26.21 5.72 0.60
N TYR A 220 -25.00 5.91 0.08
CA TYR A 220 -24.20 7.09 0.41
C TYR A 220 -24.60 8.25 -0.49
N LYS A 221 -24.99 9.37 0.11
CA LYS A 221 -25.19 10.65 -0.57
C LYS A 221 -23.95 11.50 -0.40
N SER A 222 -23.54 12.19 -1.46
CA SER A 222 -22.35 13.03 -1.47
C SER A 222 -22.65 14.35 -2.15
N TYR A 223 -22.11 15.46 -1.61
CA TYR A 223 -22.16 16.79 -2.22
C TYR A 223 -20.91 17.59 -1.87
N GLN A 224 -20.64 18.64 -2.63
CA GLN A 224 -19.55 19.57 -2.36
C GLN A 224 -20.08 20.93 -1.94
N GLU A 225 -19.35 21.56 -1.01
CA GLU A 225 -19.68 22.88 -0.45
C GLU A 225 -18.44 23.78 -0.45
N VAL A 226 -18.64 25.04 -0.81
CA VAL A 226 -17.63 26.10 -0.69
C VAL A 226 -18.28 27.35 -0.08
N GLU A 227 -17.64 27.96 0.91
CA GLU A 227 -18.14 29.15 1.63
C GLU A 227 -19.59 29.02 2.12
N GLY A 228 -20.04 27.80 2.48
CA GLY A 228 -21.40 27.52 2.96
C GLY A 228 -22.45 27.34 1.87
N ASN A 229 -22.03 27.36 0.58
CA ASN A 229 -22.93 27.16 -0.56
C ASN A 229 -22.64 25.79 -1.21
N ILE A 230 -23.68 25.02 -1.50
CA ILE A 230 -23.58 23.76 -2.23
C ILE A 230 -23.21 24.06 -3.69
N ILE A 231 -22.21 23.36 -4.19
CA ILE A 231 -21.79 23.47 -5.60
C ILE A 231 -22.82 22.75 -6.48
N THR A 232 -23.44 23.47 -7.39
CA THR A 232 -24.47 22.93 -8.29
C THR A 232 -23.92 21.75 -9.11
N GLY A 233 -24.65 20.64 -9.16
CA GLY A 233 -24.23 19.44 -9.92
C GLY A 233 -23.19 18.57 -9.23
N SER A 234 -22.77 18.88 -7.99
CA SER A 234 -21.85 18.06 -7.20
C SER A 234 -22.53 16.89 -6.49
N GLU A 235 -23.87 16.88 -6.46
CA GLU A 235 -24.64 15.85 -5.78
C GLU A 235 -24.47 14.49 -6.47
N GLN A 236 -24.18 13.45 -5.70
CA GLN A 236 -23.97 12.09 -6.19
C GLN A 236 -24.52 11.09 -5.16
N GLU A 237 -24.97 9.95 -5.69
CA GLU A 237 -25.42 8.84 -4.87
C GLU A 237 -24.65 7.56 -5.23
N TYR A 238 -24.26 6.81 -4.20
CA TYR A 238 -23.53 5.56 -4.34
C TYR A 238 -24.17 4.48 -3.47
N PRO A 239 -24.46 3.29 -4.01
CA PRO A 239 -24.80 2.13 -3.18
C PRO A 239 -23.70 1.90 -2.11
N LYS A 240 -24.08 1.42 -0.95
CA LYS A 240 -23.19 1.23 0.20
C LYS A 240 -21.91 0.44 -0.14
N ASP A 241 -22.04 -0.57 -0.98
CA ASP A 241 -20.95 -1.44 -1.46
C ASP A 241 -20.11 -0.84 -2.59
N LYS A 242 -20.55 0.31 -3.17
CA LYS A 242 -19.95 0.96 -4.34
C LYS A 242 -19.41 2.37 -4.08
N SER A 243 -19.16 2.70 -2.82
CA SER A 243 -18.58 3.99 -2.44
C SER A 243 -17.20 4.20 -3.06
N PRO A 244 -16.88 5.40 -3.61
CA PRO A 244 -15.55 5.73 -4.08
C PRO A 244 -14.56 6.03 -2.95
N TRP A 245 -15.03 6.14 -1.72
CA TRP A 245 -14.25 6.46 -0.55
C TRP A 245 -13.88 5.21 0.22
N ILE A 246 -12.59 5.00 0.46
CA ILE A 246 -12.05 3.88 1.21
C ILE A 246 -11.23 4.43 2.39
N PRO A 247 -11.83 4.60 3.58
CA PRO A 247 -11.13 5.07 4.76
C PRO A 247 -10.38 3.91 5.43
N LEU A 248 -9.06 3.96 5.35
CA LEU A 248 -8.17 2.92 5.83
C LEU A 248 -7.71 3.18 7.28
N ARG A 249 -7.53 2.09 8.02
CA ARG A 249 -6.95 2.05 9.36
C ARG A 249 -5.85 1.00 9.41
N LEU A 250 -4.72 1.32 10.05
CA LEU A 250 -3.67 0.32 10.21
C LEU A 250 -4.00 -0.68 11.33
N LYS A 251 -4.33 -0.17 12.51
CA LYS A 251 -4.74 -0.97 13.66
C LYS A 251 -6.13 -0.52 14.11
N LYS A 252 -7.08 -1.44 14.04
CA LYS A 252 -8.45 -1.22 14.47
C LYS A 252 -8.55 -1.39 15.98
N MET A 253 -9.14 -0.41 16.67
CA MET A 253 -9.57 -0.53 18.05
C MET A 253 -11.10 -0.49 18.08
N ASP A 254 -11.70 -1.33 18.91
CA ASP A 254 -13.14 -1.39 19.03
C ASP A 254 -13.70 -0.08 19.60
N GLY A 255 -14.78 0.40 19.00
CA GLY A 255 -15.41 1.69 19.38
C GLY A 255 -14.67 2.94 18.92
N GLU A 256 -13.51 2.85 18.27
CA GLU A 256 -12.78 4.03 17.73
C GLU A 256 -13.09 4.25 16.24
N SER A 257 -13.38 5.50 15.86
CA SER A 257 -13.57 5.89 14.45
C SER A 257 -12.26 5.84 13.67
N TYR A 258 -11.13 6.12 14.33
CA TYR A 258 -9.79 6.17 13.75
C TYR A 258 -8.91 5.02 14.24
N GLY A 259 -7.96 4.61 13.41
CA GLY A 259 -6.97 3.59 13.73
C GLY A 259 -5.74 4.14 14.46
N ARG A 260 -4.92 3.22 14.98
CA ARG A 260 -3.64 3.52 15.64
C ARG A 260 -2.47 3.30 14.69
N SER A 261 -1.41 4.11 14.83
CA SER A 261 -0.21 3.99 14.01
C SER A 261 0.73 2.90 14.54
N PHE A 262 1.57 2.37 13.65
CA PHE A 262 2.63 1.44 14.06
C PHE A 262 3.75 2.16 14.83
N VAL A 263 4.12 3.36 14.36
CA VAL A 263 5.18 4.16 14.97
C VAL A 263 4.83 4.58 16.40
N ASP A 264 3.54 4.81 16.70
CA ASP A 264 3.09 5.25 18.03
C ASP A 264 3.49 4.26 19.13
N GLU A 265 3.57 2.96 18.83
CA GLU A 265 4.00 1.93 19.79
C GLU A 265 5.48 2.04 20.17
N TYR A 266 6.31 2.52 19.26
CA TYR A 266 7.76 2.66 19.42
C TYR A 266 8.20 4.11 19.65
N LEU A 267 7.24 5.03 19.82
CA LEU A 267 7.51 6.45 19.94
C LEU A 267 8.38 6.76 21.17
N GLY A 268 8.27 5.98 22.25
CA GLY A 268 9.11 6.08 23.43
C GLY A 268 10.59 5.83 23.12
N ASP A 269 10.86 4.71 22.45
CA ASP A 269 12.23 4.33 22.05
C ASP A 269 12.82 5.34 21.04
N LEU A 270 12.02 5.81 20.07
CA LEU A 270 12.47 6.82 19.10
C LEU A 270 12.83 8.14 19.79
N LYS A 271 12.07 8.59 20.80
CA LYS A 271 12.36 9.82 21.56
C LYS A 271 13.65 9.70 22.36
N VAL A 272 13.84 8.58 23.04
CA VAL A 272 15.06 8.36 23.82
C VAL A 272 16.26 8.28 22.90
N LEU A 273 16.17 7.55 21.81
CA LEU A 273 17.22 7.43 20.81
C LEU A 273 17.60 8.79 20.22
N GLU A 274 16.61 9.62 19.87
CA GLU A 274 16.82 10.98 19.37
C GLU A 274 17.58 11.84 20.39
N ALA A 275 17.17 11.81 21.65
CA ALA A 275 17.82 12.58 22.71
C ALA A 275 19.28 12.14 22.93
N LEU A 276 19.54 10.83 22.95
CA LEU A 276 20.88 10.28 23.13
C LEU A 276 21.77 10.60 21.92
N SER A 277 21.28 10.39 20.68
CA SER A 277 22.01 10.68 19.44
C SER A 277 22.36 12.17 19.34
N LYS A 278 21.42 13.06 19.67
CA LYS A 278 21.65 14.50 19.73
C LYS A 278 22.72 14.85 20.76
N SER A 279 22.65 14.26 21.95
CA SER A 279 23.62 14.51 23.02
C SER A 279 25.03 14.05 22.63
N VAL A 280 25.17 12.88 22.02
CA VAL A 280 26.46 12.38 21.51
C VAL A 280 27.02 13.32 20.44
N ALA A 281 26.19 13.76 19.48
CA ALA A 281 26.60 14.69 18.44
C ALA A 281 27.07 16.03 19.02
N GLN A 282 26.37 16.56 20.02
CA GLN A 282 26.74 17.80 20.72
C GLN A 282 28.06 17.66 21.49
N VAL A 283 28.23 16.56 22.23
CA VAL A 283 29.48 16.29 22.97
C VAL A 283 30.66 16.12 22.00
N ALA A 284 30.46 15.41 20.88
CA ALA A 284 31.47 15.25 19.84
C ALA A 284 31.87 16.61 19.21
N ALA A 285 30.90 17.49 18.96
CA ALA A 285 31.15 18.84 18.46
C ALA A 285 31.95 19.68 19.46
N VAL A 286 31.62 19.62 20.74
CA VAL A 286 32.37 20.32 21.79
C VAL A 286 33.77 19.72 21.96
N ALA A 287 33.91 18.39 21.94
CA ALA A 287 35.19 17.71 22.07
C ALA A 287 36.14 17.97 20.88
N SER A 288 35.62 18.28 19.73
CA SER A 288 36.40 18.66 18.55
C SER A 288 37.02 20.08 18.65
N ASN A 289 36.47 20.93 19.53
CA ASN A 289 36.97 22.26 19.78
C ASN A 289 38.08 22.21 20.86
N ILE A 290 39.33 22.36 20.46
CA ILE A 290 40.45 22.40 21.39
C ILE A 290 40.52 23.79 22.04
N ILE A 291 40.19 23.89 23.31
CA ILE A 291 40.33 25.11 24.10
C ILE A 291 41.56 25.00 24.98
N TYR A 292 42.48 25.97 24.84
CA TYR A 292 43.65 26.06 25.65
C TYR A 292 43.39 26.98 26.84
N LEU A 293 43.56 26.51 28.05
CA LEU A 293 43.58 27.32 29.25
C LEU A 293 45.00 27.74 29.51
N VAL A 294 45.20 29.04 29.63
CA VAL A 294 46.50 29.61 29.94
C VAL A 294 46.47 30.20 31.36
N ASN A 295 47.44 29.84 32.19
CA ASN A 295 47.56 30.39 33.51
C ASN A 295 47.75 31.91 33.41
N PRO A 296 46.98 32.76 34.14
CA PRO A 296 47.16 34.20 34.14
C PRO A 296 48.57 34.68 34.51
N ASN A 297 49.28 33.90 35.28
CA ASN A 297 50.65 34.16 35.73
C ASN A 297 51.71 33.37 34.91
N ALA A 298 51.36 32.92 33.75
CA ALA A 298 52.24 32.11 32.87
C ALA A 298 53.47 32.88 32.42
N VAL A 299 54.64 32.21 32.44
CA VAL A 299 55.87 32.71 31.83
C VAL A 299 55.84 32.51 30.34
N THR A 300 55.01 31.60 29.83
CA THR A 300 54.82 31.27 28.41
C THR A 300 53.99 32.32 27.73
N ARG A 301 54.55 32.97 26.69
CA ARG A 301 53.81 34.00 25.90
C ARG A 301 52.91 33.36 24.88
N ILE A 302 51.60 33.66 24.94
CA ILE A 302 50.60 33.16 24.00
C ILE A 302 50.93 33.54 22.53
N SER A 303 51.50 34.75 22.35
CA SER A 303 51.93 35.26 21.04
C SER A 303 53.00 34.41 20.36
N ASP A 304 53.89 33.81 21.12
CA ASP A 304 55.01 33.00 20.64
C ASP A 304 54.48 31.60 20.29
N LEU A 305 53.57 31.09 21.10
CA LEU A 305 52.94 29.80 20.85
C LEU A 305 52.05 29.81 19.61
N SER A 306 51.24 30.88 19.42
CA SER A 306 50.33 30.98 18.27
C SER A 306 51.05 31.11 16.94
N LYS A 307 52.30 31.51 16.89
CA LYS A 307 53.13 31.65 15.71
C LYS A 307 54.11 30.48 15.48
N ALA A 308 54.19 29.58 16.44
CA ALA A 308 55.14 28.47 16.37
C ALA A 308 54.78 27.46 15.30
N LYS A 309 55.78 26.94 14.63
CA LYS A 309 55.70 25.87 13.66
C LYS A 309 56.32 24.59 14.21
N SER A 310 56.04 23.46 13.62
CA SER A 310 56.64 22.19 14.01
C SER A 310 58.17 22.26 13.94
N GLY A 311 58.84 22.01 15.06
CA GLY A 311 60.30 22.11 15.20
C GLY A 311 60.81 23.39 15.86
N ASP A 312 59.94 24.38 16.18
CA ASP A 312 60.35 25.62 16.84
C ASP A 312 60.59 25.41 18.36
N PHE A 313 61.60 26.12 18.89
CA PHE A 313 61.89 26.17 20.30
C PHE A 313 61.26 27.40 20.99
N ILE A 314 60.31 27.17 21.89
CA ILE A 314 59.62 28.23 22.61
C ILE A 314 60.04 28.19 24.09
N ARG A 315 60.24 29.38 24.66
CA ARG A 315 60.45 29.47 26.13
C ARG A 315 59.13 29.40 26.82
N GLY A 316 58.98 28.44 27.76
CA GLY A 316 57.76 28.26 28.53
C GLY A 316 57.82 27.10 29.49
N LYS A 317 56.77 26.97 30.32
CA LYS A 317 56.56 25.81 31.15
C LYS A 317 55.35 25.06 30.61
N LEU A 318 55.41 23.74 30.61
CA LEU A 318 54.33 22.87 30.14
C LEU A 318 53.04 23.06 31.00
N GLU A 319 53.22 23.38 32.28
CA GLU A 319 52.14 23.63 33.25
C GLU A 319 51.36 24.94 33.00
N ASP A 320 51.94 25.87 32.22
CA ASP A 320 51.31 27.15 31.91
C ASP A 320 50.11 27.02 30.96
N ILE A 321 50.03 25.87 30.24
CA ILE A 321 49.00 25.63 29.22
C ILE A 321 48.37 24.27 29.47
N GLN A 322 47.08 24.28 29.68
CA GLN A 322 46.28 23.07 29.80
C GLN A 322 45.25 23.03 28.69
N VAL A 323 45.09 21.86 28.09
CA VAL A 323 43.98 21.64 27.14
C VAL A 323 42.75 21.31 27.96
N LEU A 324 41.69 22.08 27.74
CA LEU A 324 40.39 21.75 28.33
C LEU A 324 39.83 20.53 27.58
N GLN A 325 40.06 19.35 28.16
CA GLN A 325 39.52 18.09 27.63
C GLN A 325 38.26 17.72 28.38
N VAL A 326 37.22 17.42 27.61
CA VAL A 326 35.98 16.85 28.15
C VAL A 326 36.23 15.35 28.40
N ASN A 327 36.70 14.98 29.60
CA ASN A 327 36.92 13.58 29.98
C ASN A 327 35.60 12.88 30.34
N LYS A 328 34.78 12.56 29.31
CA LYS A 328 33.51 11.83 29.43
C LYS A 328 33.51 10.51 28.67
N THR A 329 34.67 9.88 28.51
CA THR A 329 34.80 8.64 27.72
C THR A 329 33.91 7.51 28.22
N THR A 330 33.85 7.31 29.54
CA THR A 330 33.02 6.27 30.19
C THR A 330 31.53 6.56 30.00
N ASP A 331 31.10 7.82 30.15
CA ASP A 331 29.70 8.22 29.97
C ASP A 331 29.27 8.04 28.52
N LEU A 332 30.15 8.35 27.56
CA LEU A 332 29.90 8.15 26.13
C LEU A 332 29.78 6.66 25.79
N GLN A 333 30.61 5.77 26.36
CA GLN A 333 30.53 4.33 26.15
C GLN A 333 29.19 3.75 26.64
N ILE A 334 28.72 4.20 27.80
CA ILE A 334 27.41 3.79 28.36
C ILE A 334 26.29 4.29 27.44
N THR A 335 26.38 5.53 26.95
CA THR A 335 25.40 6.12 26.06
C THR A 335 25.36 5.38 24.71
N GLU A 336 26.53 5.04 24.16
CA GLU A 336 26.63 4.28 22.92
C GLU A 336 26.03 2.87 23.05
N SER A 337 26.31 2.19 24.17
CA SER A 337 25.69 0.89 24.48
C SER A 337 24.17 0.98 24.57
N ALA A 338 23.63 2.04 25.18
CA ALA A 338 22.18 2.28 25.24
C ALA A 338 21.59 2.55 23.86
N ILE A 339 22.26 3.35 23.03
CA ILE A 339 21.88 3.59 21.63
C ILE A 339 21.78 2.26 20.87
N GLN A 340 22.84 1.44 20.91
CA GLN A 340 22.87 0.15 20.22
C GLN A 340 21.76 -0.80 20.66
N GLN A 341 21.43 -0.84 21.96
CA GLN A 341 20.32 -1.66 22.47
C GLN A 341 18.96 -1.18 21.93
N ILE A 342 18.72 0.14 21.90
CA ILE A 342 17.47 0.70 21.39
C ILE A 342 17.38 0.49 19.87
N GLU A 343 18.48 0.73 19.14
CA GLU A 343 18.56 0.47 17.70
C GLU A 343 18.30 -1.01 17.37
N GLY A 344 18.81 -1.94 18.19
CA GLY A 344 18.53 -3.36 18.04
C GLY A 344 17.06 -3.69 18.17
N ARG A 345 16.36 -3.14 19.18
CA ARG A 345 14.91 -3.33 19.36
C ARG A 345 14.11 -2.74 18.21
N LEU A 346 14.42 -1.51 17.81
CA LEU A 346 13.75 -0.84 16.70
C LEU A 346 14.02 -1.54 15.36
N SER A 347 15.24 -2.02 15.14
CA SER A 347 15.60 -2.79 13.94
C SER A 347 14.78 -4.07 13.81
N TYR A 348 14.56 -4.76 14.93
CA TYR A 348 13.70 -5.93 14.96
C TYR A 348 12.24 -5.56 14.68
N ALA A 349 11.71 -4.53 15.36
CA ALA A 349 10.32 -4.09 15.19
C ALA A 349 10.01 -3.65 13.77
N PHE A 350 10.92 -2.92 13.12
CA PHE A 350 10.76 -2.44 11.74
C PHE A 350 11.30 -3.42 10.67
N LEU A 351 11.63 -4.65 11.05
CA LEU A 351 12.12 -5.69 10.14
C LEU A 351 13.35 -5.29 9.34
N LEU A 352 14.25 -4.46 9.93
CA LEU A 352 15.46 -4.00 9.27
C LEU A 352 16.55 -5.09 9.16
N ASN A 353 16.47 -6.13 9.98
CA ASN A 353 17.48 -7.19 10.06
C ASN A 353 17.21 -8.38 9.12
N SER A 354 16.14 -8.32 8.33
CA SER A 354 15.84 -9.40 7.40
C SER A 354 16.74 -9.35 6.16
N ALA A 355 17.19 -10.52 5.72
CA ALA A 355 18.18 -10.69 4.65
C ALA A 355 17.71 -10.24 3.23
N VAL A 356 16.46 -9.82 3.08
CA VAL A 356 15.87 -9.45 1.78
C VAL A 356 15.93 -7.94 1.57
N GLN A 357 17.12 -7.41 1.32
CA GLN A 357 17.31 -6.07 0.76
C GLN A 357 17.73 -6.19 -0.71
N ARG A 358 16.79 -6.53 -1.61
CA ARG A 358 17.04 -6.49 -3.05
C ARG A 358 16.08 -5.56 -3.77
N ASN A 359 16.59 -4.92 -4.85
CA ASN A 359 15.80 -4.04 -5.70
C ASN A 359 14.57 -4.76 -6.26
N ALA A 360 13.41 -4.14 -6.13
CA ALA A 360 12.07 -4.67 -6.40
C ALA A 360 11.82 -5.17 -7.85
N GLU A 361 12.75 -4.96 -8.79
CA GLU A 361 12.55 -5.31 -10.20
C GLU A 361 12.73 -6.81 -10.54
N ARG A 362 13.28 -7.63 -9.63
CA ARG A 362 13.55 -9.05 -9.86
C ARG A 362 13.20 -9.92 -8.65
N VAL A 363 12.05 -9.68 -8.05
CA VAL A 363 11.62 -10.45 -6.87
C VAL A 363 10.92 -11.73 -7.33
N THR A 364 11.32 -12.86 -6.76
CA THR A 364 10.69 -14.16 -7.02
C THR A 364 9.39 -14.32 -6.23
N ALA A 365 8.48 -15.17 -6.71
CA ALA A 365 7.24 -15.49 -5.99
C ALA A 365 7.51 -16.06 -4.58
N GLU A 366 8.63 -16.77 -4.40
CA GLU A 366 9.03 -17.34 -3.11
C GLU A 366 9.50 -16.24 -2.12
N GLU A 367 10.22 -15.23 -2.62
CA GLU A 367 10.59 -14.05 -1.80
C GLU A 367 9.37 -13.27 -1.36
N ILE A 368 8.36 -13.09 -2.22
CA ILE A 368 7.09 -12.44 -1.87
C ILE A 368 6.39 -13.22 -0.76
N ARG A 369 6.31 -14.53 -0.85
CA ARG A 369 5.72 -15.40 0.18
C ARG A 369 6.48 -15.32 1.50
N TYR A 370 7.81 -15.37 1.45
CA TYR A 370 8.64 -15.26 2.64
C TYR A 370 8.39 -13.92 3.36
N VAL A 371 8.39 -12.80 2.63
CA VAL A 371 8.11 -11.48 3.18
C VAL A 371 6.67 -11.40 3.72
N ALA A 372 5.70 -11.97 3.03
CA ALA A 372 4.31 -12.00 3.48
C ALA A 372 4.15 -12.79 4.80
N ASN A 373 4.78 -13.97 4.91
CA ASN A 373 4.77 -14.77 6.13
C ASN A 373 5.50 -14.05 7.28
N GLU A 374 6.67 -13.44 7.01
CA GLU A 374 7.41 -12.66 8.01
C GLU A 374 6.58 -11.47 8.54
N LEU A 375 5.84 -10.80 7.64
CA LEU A 375 4.93 -9.73 8.01
C LEU A 375 3.75 -10.25 8.83
N GLU A 376 3.16 -11.39 8.46
CA GLU A 376 2.05 -12.00 9.20
C GLU A 376 2.48 -12.40 10.61
N ASP A 377 3.64 -13.01 10.76
CA ASP A 377 4.20 -13.40 12.04
C ASP A 377 4.55 -12.19 12.94
N THR A 378 5.05 -11.09 12.35
CA THR A 378 5.59 -9.95 13.10
C THR A 378 4.57 -8.85 13.32
N VAL A 379 3.76 -8.53 12.33
CA VAL A 379 2.81 -7.41 12.33
C VAL A 379 1.36 -7.92 12.51
N GLY A 380 1.19 -9.22 12.69
CA GLY A 380 -0.06 -9.87 13.06
C GLY A 380 -1.23 -9.56 12.14
N SER A 381 -2.31 -9.03 12.70
CA SER A 381 -3.55 -8.76 11.98
C SER A 381 -3.49 -7.63 10.93
N ILE A 382 -2.39 -6.84 10.86
CA ILE A 382 -2.31 -5.67 9.96
C ILE A 382 -2.42 -6.11 8.51
N TYR A 383 -1.70 -7.17 8.12
CA TYR A 383 -1.77 -7.70 6.76
C TYR A 383 -3.20 -8.14 6.39
N SER A 384 -3.86 -8.90 7.27
CA SER A 384 -5.25 -9.35 7.06
C SER A 384 -6.24 -8.18 6.98
N ILE A 385 -6.08 -7.17 7.85
CA ILE A 385 -6.91 -5.96 7.83
C ILE A 385 -6.75 -5.23 6.50
N LEU A 386 -5.53 -4.99 6.05
CA LEU A 386 -5.26 -4.30 4.78
C LEU A 386 -5.73 -5.10 3.57
N SER A 387 -5.67 -6.43 3.64
CA SER A 387 -6.22 -7.28 2.58
C SER A 387 -7.73 -7.08 2.42
N GLN A 388 -8.46 -7.00 3.55
CA GLN A 388 -9.91 -6.83 3.56
C GLN A 388 -10.37 -5.38 3.41
N GLU A 389 -9.73 -4.42 4.12
CA GLU A 389 -10.16 -3.02 4.12
C GLU A 389 -9.55 -2.21 2.95
N PHE A 390 -8.46 -2.67 2.32
CA PHE A 390 -7.81 -1.97 1.22
C PHE A 390 -7.90 -2.73 -0.10
N GLN A 391 -7.30 -3.92 -0.20
CA GLN A 391 -7.23 -4.65 -1.47
C GLN A 391 -8.61 -5.00 -2.02
N LEU A 392 -9.47 -5.58 -1.22
CA LEU A 392 -10.80 -6.02 -1.64
C LEU A 392 -11.69 -4.86 -2.13
N PRO A 393 -11.85 -3.74 -1.39
CA PRO A 393 -12.60 -2.58 -1.89
C PRO A 393 -11.96 -1.96 -3.15
N LEU A 394 -10.63 -1.93 -3.22
CA LEU A 394 -9.90 -1.40 -4.37
C LEU A 394 -10.21 -2.19 -5.64
N VAL A 395 -10.14 -3.53 -5.59
CA VAL A 395 -10.47 -4.39 -6.75
C VAL A 395 -11.93 -4.24 -7.14
N LYS A 396 -12.86 -4.24 -6.17
CA LYS A 396 -14.29 -3.99 -6.45
C LYS A 396 -14.49 -2.66 -7.18
N ARG A 397 -13.77 -1.63 -6.75
CA ARG A 397 -13.88 -0.31 -7.37
C ARG A 397 -13.34 -0.28 -8.80
N PHE A 398 -12.20 -0.92 -9.07
CA PHE A 398 -11.68 -1.05 -10.43
C PHE A 398 -12.63 -1.82 -11.34
N MET A 399 -13.24 -2.89 -10.87
CA MET A 399 -14.26 -3.60 -11.63
C MET A 399 -15.42 -2.67 -12.03
N ILE A 400 -15.91 -1.83 -11.10
CA ILE A 400 -16.98 -0.87 -11.39
C ILE A 400 -16.54 0.17 -12.42
N GLN A 401 -15.34 0.75 -12.28
CA GLN A 401 -14.81 1.73 -13.24
C GLN A 401 -14.67 1.11 -14.63
N MET A 402 -14.01 -0.03 -14.74
CA MET A 402 -13.78 -0.71 -16.02
C MET A 402 -15.07 -1.21 -16.68
N THR A 403 -16.08 -1.57 -15.88
CA THR A 403 -17.42 -1.90 -16.42
C THR A 403 -18.07 -0.67 -17.03
N ARG A 404 -17.96 0.49 -16.39
CA ARG A 404 -18.49 1.76 -16.94
C ARG A 404 -17.77 2.20 -18.20
N GLU A 405 -16.48 1.97 -18.29
CA GLU A 405 -15.64 2.28 -19.46
C GLU A 405 -15.80 1.26 -20.60
N GLY A 406 -16.57 0.18 -20.39
CA GLY A 406 -16.66 -0.93 -21.35
C GLY A 406 -15.36 -1.70 -21.54
N ALA A 407 -14.42 -1.58 -20.60
CA ALA A 407 -13.11 -2.20 -20.70
C ALA A 407 -13.10 -3.67 -20.24
N ILE A 408 -14.09 -4.10 -19.48
CA ILE A 408 -14.24 -5.51 -19.06
C ILE A 408 -14.81 -6.30 -20.22
N PRO A 409 -14.24 -7.48 -20.59
CA PRO A 409 -14.82 -8.35 -21.58
C PRO A 409 -16.23 -8.80 -21.17
N ASP A 410 -17.07 -9.05 -22.16
CA ASP A 410 -18.40 -9.61 -21.90
C ASP A 410 -18.29 -10.92 -21.14
N MET A 411 -19.09 -11.04 -20.10
CA MET A 411 -19.20 -12.29 -19.34
C MET A 411 -19.96 -13.32 -20.18
N PRO A 412 -19.65 -14.62 -20.04
CA PRO A 412 -20.39 -15.68 -20.71
C PRO A 412 -21.90 -15.60 -20.46
N GLN A 413 -22.69 -16.08 -21.42
CA GLN A 413 -24.15 -16.07 -21.29
C GLN A 413 -24.60 -16.84 -20.04
N GLY A 414 -25.46 -16.21 -19.24
CA GLY A 414 -25.91 -16.72 -17.94
C GLY A 414 -25.22 -16.09 -16.73
N ALA A 415 -24.26 -15.19 -16.96
CA ALA A 415 -23.52 -14.46 -15.91
C ALA A 415 -24.32 -13.34 -15.25
N GLN A 416 -25.51 -13.00 -15.72
CA GLN A 416 -26.30 -11.91 -15.16
C GLN A 416 -26.66 -12.20 -13.70
N GLY A 417 -26.14 -11.37 -12.79
CA GLY A 417 -26.38 -11.49 -11.35
C GLY A 417 -25.36 -12.31 -10.56
N VAL A 418 -24.29 -12.80 -11.20
CA VAL A 418 -23.19 -13.49 -10.51
C VAL A 418 -22.05 -12.51 -10.25
N GLU A 419 -21.83 -12.20 -8.99
CA GLU A 419 -20.64 -11.45 -8.58
C GLU A 419 -19.48 -12.43 -8.34
N PRO A 420 -18.32 -12.24 -8.98
CA PRO A 420 -17.17 -13.07 -8.73
C PRO A 420 -16.66 -12.86 -7.29
N LEU A 421 -16.29 -13.96 -6.64
CA LEU A 421 -15.61 -13.90 -5.35
C LEU A 421 -14.20 -13.33 -5.54
N ILE A 422 -13.87 -12.29 -4.79
CA ILE A 422 -12.54 -11.69 -4.81
C ILE A 422 -11.74 -12.24 -3.63
N VAL A 423 -10.70 -13.02 -3.94
CA VAL A 423 -9.76 -13.57 -2.97
C VAL A 423 -8.51 -12.70 -3.00
N THR A 424 -8.13 -12.15 -1.85
CA THR A 424 -6.95 -11.29 -1.69
C THR A 424 -5.98 -11.88 -0.66
N GLY A 425 -4.79 -11.30 -0.56
CA GLY A 425 -3.80 -11.69 0.43
C GLY A 425 -2.97 -12.90 0.03
N ILE A 426 -2.48 -13.65 1.02
CA ILE A 426 -1.60 -14.81 0.82
C ILE A 426 -2.31 -15.90 0.01
N GLU A 427 -3.61 -16.08 0.20
CA GLU A 427 -4.41 -17.05 -0.56
C GLU A 427 -4.44 -16.72 -2.06
N ALA A 428 -4.47 -15.44 -2.43
CA ALA A 428 -4.42 -15.01 -3.82
C ALA A 428 -3.05 -15.33 -4.47
N LEU A 429 -1.98 -15.28 -3.71
CA LEU A 429 -0.62 -15.63 -4.14
C LEU A 429 -0.45 -17.16 -4.32
N GLY A 430 -1.45 -17.95 -3.95
CA GLY A 430 -1.43 -19.41 -3.98
C GLY A 430 -1.25 -20.06 -5.36
N ARG A 431 -1.31 -19.30 -6.48
CA ARG A 431 -1.03 -19.84 -7.82
C ARG A 431 0.36 -20.44 -7.91
N GLY A 432 1.38 -19.83 -7.29
CA GLY A 432 2.71 -20.41 -7.18
C GLY A 432 2.73 -21.70 -6.35
N HIS A 433 1.84 -21.81 -5.37
CA HIS A 433 1.69 -23.03 -4.57
C HIS A 433 0.97 -24.14 -5.33
N ASP A 434 -0.03 -23.79 -6.16
CA ASP A 434 -0.71 -24.74 -7.04
C ASP A 434 0.26 -25.26 -8.11
N LEU A 435 1.13 -24.42 -8.66
CA LEU A 435 2.23 -24.87 -9.54
C LEU A 435 3.19 -25.83 -8.83
N THR A 436 3.57 -25.54 -7.58
CA THR A 436 4.45 -26.42 -6.79
C THR A 436 3.75 -27.74 -6.46
N LYS A 437 2.45 -27.71 -6.15
CA LYS A 437 1.65 -28.91 -5.95
C LYS A 437 1.52 -29.72 -7.25
N LEU A 438 1.25 -29.06 -8.38
CA LEU A 438 1.18 -29.68 -9.69
C LEU A 438 2.53 -30.27 -10.11
N ASP A 439 3.65 -29.55 -9.93
CA ASP A 439 5.00 -30.08 -10.18
C ASP A 439 5.29 -31.30 -9.30
N THR A 440 4.96 -31.21 -8.02
CA THR A 440 5.09 -32.32 -7.08
C THR A 440 4.20 -33.49 -7.49
N PHE A 441 2.94 -33.25 -7.86
CA PHE A 441 2.01 -34.25 -8.34
C PHE A 441 2.54 -34.92 -9.63
N ILE A 442 3.02 -34.13 -10.59
CA ILE A 442 3.59 -34.65 -11.85
C ILE A 442 4.82 -35.51 -11.58
N ARG A 443 5.72 -35.09 -10.70
CA ARG A 443 6.91 -35.86 -10.32
C ARG A 443 6.54 -37.20 -9.69
N TYR A 444 5.55 -37.23 -8.78
CA TYR A 444 5.09 -38.49 -8.20
C TYR A 444 4.32 -39.35 -9.21
N ALA A 445 3.52 -38.73 -10.08
CA ALA A 445 2.76 -39.42 -11.10
C ALA A 445 3.66 -40.04 -12.20
N GLN A 446 4.80 -39.42 -12.51
CA GLN A 446 5.80 -39.96 -13.43
C GLN A 446 6.47 -41.29 -12.94
N VAL A 447 6.38 -41.58 -11.63
CA VAL A 447 6.83 -42.85 -11.07
C VAL A 447 5.96 -44.03 -11.58
N PHE A 448 4.71 -43.74 -11.99
CA PHE A 448 3.74 -44.71 -12.53
C PHE A 448 3.30 -44.32 -13.94
N PRO A 449 4.15 -44.51 -14.97
CA PRO A 449 3.91 -43.95 -16.33
C PRO A 449 2.61 -44.45 -16.98
N GLU A 450 2.24 -45.72 -16.79
CA GLU A 450 1.00 -46.29 -17.36
C GLU A 450 -0.25 -45.70 -16.71
N ALA A 451 -0.25 -45.52 -15.39
CA ALA A 451 -1.33 -44.89 -14.67
C ALA A 451 -1.44 -43.36 -14.99
N PHE A 452 -0.31 -42.70 -15.21
CA PHE A 452 -0.27 -41.31 -15.61
C PHE A 452 -0.93 -41.07 -16.98
N GLN A 453 -0.65 -41.96 -17.95
CA GLN A 453 -1.24 -41.87 -19.28
C GLN A 453 -2.72 -42.21 -19.33
N THR A 454 -3.18 -43.13 -18.50
CA THR A 454 -4.56 -43.66 -18.57
C THR A 454 -5.53 -42.95 -17.65
N SER A 455 -5.04 -42.45 -16.49
CA SER A 455 -5.91 -41.93 -15.42
C SER A 455 -5.81 -40.42 -15.22
N VAL A 456 -4.80 -39.73 -15.80
CA VAL A 456 -4.58 -38.30 -15.61
C VAL A 456 -4.96 -37.50 -16.85
N LYS A 457 -5.78 -36.52 -16.69
CA LYS A 457 -6.17 -35.57 -17.75
C LYS A 457 -5.01 -34.60 -18.04
N GLN A 458 -4.08 -35.01 -18.90
CA GLN A 458 -2.84 -34.26 -19.19
C GLN A 458 -3.12 -32.86 -19.76
N GLY A 459 -4.11 -32.73 -20.67
CA GLY A 459 -4.52 -31.44 -21.23
C GLY A 459 -5.00 -30.44 -20.17
N GLU A 460 -5.71 -30.93 -19.17
CA GLU A 460 -6.18 -30.10 -18.05
C GLU A 460 -5.03 -29.61 -17.18
N ILE A 461 -4.06 -30.49 -16.87
CA ILE A 461 -2.85 -30.10 -16.13
C ILE A 461 -2.05 -29.04 -16.90
N LEU A 462 -1.87 -29.20 -18.20
CA LEU A 462 -1.15 -28.22 -19.03
C LEU A 462 -1.88 -26.87 -19.06
N ARG A 463 -3.22 -26.86 -19.14
CA ARG A 463 -4.02 -25.64 -19.05
C ARG A 463 -3.88 -24.95 -17.69
N GLN A 464 -3.95 -25.72 -16.60
CA GLN A 464 -3.75 -25.20 -15.25
C GLN A 464 -2.34 -24.62 -15.08
N ILE A 465 -1.31 -25.26 -15.59
CA ILE A 465 0.06 -24.75 -15.58
C ILE A 465 0.17 -23.46 -16.39
N ALA A 466 -0.37 -23.42 -17.62
CA ALA A 466 -0.36 -22.23 -18.45
C ALA A 466 -1.08 -21.06 -17.76
N THR A 467 -2.26 -21.31 -17.20
CA THR A 467 -3.04 -20.31 -16.45
C THR A 467 -2.27 -19.82 -15.21
N ALA A 468 -1.62 -20.73 -14.48
CA ALA A 468 -0.83 -20.38 -13.30
C ALA A 468 0.44 -19.59 -13.64
N LEU A 469 1.01 -19.80 -14.83
CA LEU A 469 2.14 -19.03 -15.37
C LEU A 469 1.70 -17.69 -15.99
N GLY A 470 0.39 -17.42 -16.07
CA GLY A 470 -0.12 -16.20 -16.72
C GLY A 470 -0.08 -16.25 -18.25
N ILE A 471 0.14 -17.43 -18.84
CA ILE A 471 0.14 -17.66 -20.28
C ILE A 471 -1.30 -17.92 -20.71
N ASP A 472 -1.69 -17.42 -21.89
CA ASP A 472 -3.00 -17.74 -22.46
C ASP A 472 -3.05 -19.23 -22.84
N SER A 473 -3.83 -20.00 -22.09
CA SER A 473 -3.93 -21.45 -22.27
C SER A 473 -4.47 -21.82 -23.66
N SER A 474 -5.33 -20.99 -24.25
CA SER A 474 -5.90 -21.20 -25.57
C SER A 474 -4.86 -21.07 -26.70
N SER A 475 -3.78 -20.33 -26.47
CA SER A 475 -2.70 -20.14 -27.46
C SER A 475 -1.65 -21.27 -27.44
N VAL A 476 -1.58 -22.04 -26.35
CA VAL A 476 -0.48 -22.99 -26.11
C VAL A 476 -0.97 -24.44 -25.99
N VAL A 477 -2.19 -24.65 -25.51
CA VAL A 477 -2.76 -26.00 -25.29
C VAL A 477 -3.94 -26.22 -26.23
N LYS A 478 -3.89 -27.26 -27.04
CA LYS A 478 -5.00 -27.64 -27.94
C LYS A 478 -6.28 -27.91 -27.15
N SER A 479 -7.41 -27.52 -27.73
CA SER A 479 -8.73 -27.86 -27.21
C SER A 479 -9.00 -29.36 -27.31
N ASP A 480 -9.88 -29.89 -26.47
CA ASP A 480 -10.24 -31.31 -26.52
C ASP A 480 -10.90 -31.68 -27.85
N THR A 481 -11.56 -30.75 -28.51
CA THR A 481 -12.13 -30.90 -29.85
C THR A 481 -11.05 -31.04 -30.91
N GLU A 482 -10.01 -30.19 -30.86
CA GLU A 482 -8.86 -30.29 -31.79
C GLU A 482 -8.08 -31.60 -31.62
N VAL A 483 -7.89 -32.05 -30.37
CA VAL A 483 -7.24 -33.33 -30.09
C VAL A 483 -8.04 -34.51 -30.64
N VAL A 484 -9.38 -34.50 -30.49
CA VAL A 484 -10.25 -35.57 -31.03
C VAL A 484 -10.28 -35.54 -32.55
N GLU A 485 -10.28 -34.37 -33.19
CA GLU A 485 -10.22 -34.26 -34.65
C GLU A 485 -8.88 -34.75 -35.22
N GLU A 486 -7.76 -34.39 -34.59
CA GLU A 486 -6.44 -34.90 -34.98
C GLU A 486 -6.33 -36.42 -34.81
N GLN A 487 -6.86 -36.99 -33.73
CA GLN A 487 -6.90 -38.43 -33.52
C GLN A 487 -7.75 -39.13 -34.61
N LYS A 488 -8.90 -38.58 -34.96
CA LYS A 488 -9.73 -39.10 -36.06
C LYS A 488 -9.02 -39.02 -37.39
N GLN A 489 -8.36 -37.93 -37.72
CA GLN A 489 -7.57 -37.79 -38.95
C GLN A 489 -6.39 -38.79 -38.99
N THR A 490 -5.70 -38.96 -37.87
CA THR A 490 -4.59 -39.93 -37.76
C THR A 490 -5.09 -41.34 -37.94
N LEU A 491 -6.22 -41.71 -37.33
CA LEU A 491 -6.84 -43.03 -37.49
C LEU A 491 -7.30 -43.29 -38.94
N GLN A 492 -7.89 -42.26 -39.61
CA GLN A 492 -8.25 -42.35 -41.00
C GLN A 492 -7.03 -42.53 -41.94
N MET A 493 -5.93 -41.82 -41.67
CA MET A 493 -4.67 -41.99 -42.40
C MET A 493 -4.05 -43.37 -42.18
N GLN A 494 -4.08 -43.91 -40.98
CA GLN A 494 -3.62 -45.25 -40.69
C GLN A 494 -4.47 -46.31 -41.37
N MET A 495 -5.80 -46.18 -41.37
CA MET A 495 -6.71 -47.05 -42.09
C MET A 495 -6.49 -46.99 -43.60
N ALA A 496 -6.26 -45.80 -44.16
CA ALA A 496 -5.96 -45.60 -45.57
C ALA A 496 -4.62 -46.22 -45.98
N GLN A 497 -3.60 -46.12 -45.14
CA GLN A 497 -2.30 -46.78 -45.36
C GLN A 497 -2.36 -48.31 -45.24
N GLN A 498 -3.21 -48.85 -44.37
CA GLN A 498 -3.41 -50.31 -44.26
C GLN A 498 -4.30 -50.87 -45.41
N ALA A 499 -5.15 -50.07 -46.05
CA ALA A 499 -5.95 -50.47 -47.17
C ALA A 499 -5.18 -50.54 -48.51
N LEU A 500 -4.10 -49.77 -48.65
CA LEU A 500 -3.26 -49.74 -49.88
C LEU A 500 -2.56 -51.09 -50.23
N PRO A 501 -2.14 -51.96 -49.32
CA PRO A 501 -1.53 -53.26 -49.68
C PRO A 501 -2.55 -54.31 -50.08
N GLN A 502 -3.84 -54.18 -49.77
CA GLN A 502 -4.86 -55.18 -50.14
C GLN A 502 -5.40 -55.02 -51.56
N VAL A 503 -5.39 -53.80 -52.11
CA VAL A 503 -5.82 -53.53 -53.49
C VAL A 503 -4.77 -54.00 -54.50
N ALA A 504 -3.47 -54.06 -54.13
CA ALA A 504 -2.40 -54.53 -54.99
C ALA A 504 -2.32 -56.07 -55.06
N LYS A 505 -2.96 -56.83 -54.14
CA LYS A 505 -3.00 -58.31 -54.15
C LYS A 505 -4.25 -58.93 -54.84
N GLY A 506 -5.21 -58.06 -55.17
CA GLY A 506 -6.46 -58.47 -55.89
C GLY A 506 -6.46 -58.23 -57.39
N ALA A 507 -5.33 -57.74 -57.97
CA ALA A 507 -5.18 -57.48 -59.42
C ALA A 507 -4.04 -58.31 -60.08
N MET A 508 -3.76 -59.49 -59.54
CA MET A 508 -2.99 -60.49 -60.25
C MET A 508 -3.78 -61.77 -60.40
#